data_dcd1e514128e6866ab13d4ce97cfc4d2
#
_entry.id   dcd1e514128e6866ab13d4ce97cfc4d2
#
_cell.length_a   1.000
_cell.length_b   1.000
_cell.length_c   1.000
_cell.angle_alpha   90.00
_cell.angle_beta   90.00
_cell.angle_gamma   90.00
#
_symmetry.space_group_name_H-M   'P 1'
#
loop_
_entity.id
_entity.type
_entity.pdbx_description
1 polymer ?
#
loop_
_entity_poly.entity_id
_entity_poly.type
_entity_poly.pdbx_seq_one_letter_code
_entity_poly.pdbx_strand_id
1 'polypeptide(L)'
;PGGNQYYDRWQAWLYPGNSTGLAANGKMSPFFYTNYYKFIFTANEAIDIANQSEGAEEMMGIAKTFRALCYLDLARLYDALPAKAPERPAYETELEAVKGLTVPIVREDTSMEELENNPRVSREEMFKFIFEDLNTAETLLANYTPATKNLPSLAVIYGLKARAYLWLGGFTESYAEVPTGDAAYRLAAEYARKAID
;
A
#
# COMPACT_ATOMS: atom_id res chain seq x y z
N PRO A 1 18.16 25.58 31.08
CA PRO A 1 17.99 24.16 30.87
C PRO A 1 17.54 23.98 29.43
N GLY A 2 18.51 23.81 28.52
CA GLY A 2 18.25 23.57 27.11
C GLY A 2 17.91 22.14 26.91
N GLY A 3 16.63 21.80 26.90
CA GLY A 3 16.14 20.53 26.39
C GLY A 3 16.62 20.35 24.96
N ASN A 4 17.11 19.15 24.66
CA ASN A 4 17.70 18.83 23.37
C ASN A 4 16.57 18.83 22.33
N GLN A 5 16.34 19.97 21.66
CA GLN A 5 15.23 20.23 20.74
C GLN A 5 15.11 19.18 19.60
N TYR A 6 16.15 18.39 19.38
CA TYR A 6 16.13 17.31 18.40
C TYR A 6 15.37 16.05 18.88
N TYR A 7 15.48 15.69 20.16
CA TYR A 7 14.75 14.56 20.76
C TYR A 7 13.26 14.87 20.91
N ASP A 8 12.93 16.10 21.30
CA ASP A 8 11.55 16.53 21.49
C ASP A 8 10.76 16.56 20.17
N ARG A 9 11.42 16.80 19.03
CA ARG A 9 10.77 16.77 17.71
C ARG A 9 10.28 15.38 17.31
N TRP A 10 11.05 14.32 17.58
CA TRP A 10 10.63 12.95 17.27
C TRP A 10 9.50 12.48 18.17
N GLN A 11 9.54 12.80 19.45
CA GLN A 11 8.46 12.51 20.40
C GLN A 11 7.18 13.27 20.03
N ALA A 12 7.28 14.55 19.66
CA ALA A 12 6.13 15.34 19.22
C ALA A 12 5.49 14.82 17.93
N TRP A 13 6.27 14.15 17.08
CA TRP A 13 5.75 13.53 15.85
C TRP A 13 4.98 12.24 16.10
N LEU A 14 5.32 11.53 17.17
CA LEU A 14 4.68 10.27 17.55
C LEU A 14 3.47 10.46 18.49
N TYR A 15 3.26 11.66 19.03
CA TYR A 15 2.13 11.92 19.94
C TYR A 15 0.82 12.14 19.15
N PRO A 16 -0.17 11.23 19.25
CA PRO A 16 -1.51 11.49 18.73
C PRO A 16 -2.15 12.63 19.54
N GLY A 17 -2.70 13.61 18.86
CA GLY A 17 -3.40 14.74 19.47
C GLY A 17 -2.61 16.05 19.50
N ASN A 18 -1.36 16.05 19.04
CA ASN A 18 -0.59 17.27 18.84
C ASN A 18 -0.66 17.70 17.37
N SER A 19 -0.84 18.98 17.09
CA SER A 19 -0.84 19.53 15.71
C SER A 19 0.45 19.24 14.91
N THR A 20 1.44 18.66 15.56
CA THR A 20 2.73 18.27 14.97
C THR A 20 2.88 16.77 14.72
N GLY A 21 1.99 15.92 15.25
CA GLY A 21 2.11 14.45 15.20
C GLY A 21 1.21 13.77 14.17
N LEU A 22 0.61 12.66 14.55
CA LEU A 22 -0.28 11.82 13.71
C LEU A 22 -1.70 12.41 13.54
N ALA A 23 -2.00 13.57 14.15
CA ALA A 23 -3.26 14.25 13.94
C ALA A 23 -3.45 14.63 12.47
N ALA A 24 -4.71 14.84 12.04
CA ALA A 24 -5.05 15.19 10.66
C ALA A 24 -4.26 16.41 10.11
N ASN A 25 -3.94 17.37 11.00
CA ASN A 25 -3.10 18.54 10.69
C ASN A 25 -1.63 18.35 11.07
N GLY A 26 -1.24 17.15 11.49
CA GLY A 26 0.12 16.83 11.90
C GLY A 26 1.06 16.62 10.71
N LYS A 27 2.36 16.68 10.97
CA LYS A 27 3.39 16.57 9.93
C LYS A 27 3.60 15.13 9.45
N MET A 28 3.24 14.12 10.23
CA MET A 28 3.49 12.72 9.90
C MET A 28 2.52 12.18 8.85
N SER A 29 1.25 12.55 8.94
CA SER A 29 0.25 12.11 7.96
C SER A 29 0.61 12.57 6.54
N PRO A 30 0.81 13.87 6.26
CA PRO A 30 1.23 14.31 4.92
C PRO A 30 2.64 13.85 4.55
N PHE A 31 3.54 13.59 5.52
CA PHE A 31 4.88 13.08 5.24
C PHE A 31 4.84 11.70 4.57
N PHE A 32 4.12 10.73 5.16
CA PHE A 32 3.98 9.40 4.55
C PHE A 32 3.26 9.48 3.21
N TYR A 33 2.14 10.19 3.15
CA TYR A 33 1.39 10.40 1.91
C TYR A 33 2.30 10.91 0.79
N THR A 34 2.98 12.02 1.02
CA THR A 34 3.84 12.66 0.02
C THR A 34 4.99 11.75 -0.43
N ASN A 35 5.65 11.04 0.50
CA ASN A 35 6.79 10.21 0.14
C ASN A 35 6.35 8.95 -0.63
N TYR A 36 5.27 8.28 -0.22
CA TYR A 36 4.78 7.13 -0.97
C TYR A 36 4.32 7.52 -2.38
N TYR A 37 3.66 8.67 -2.57
CA TYR A 37 3.28 9.11 -3.91
C TYR A 37 4.48 9.51 -4.78
N LYS A 38 5.60 9.97 -4.20
CA LYS A 38 6.86 10.15 -4.96
C LYS A 38 7.42 8.80 -5.43
N PHE A 39 7.37 7.76 -4.61
CA PHE A 39 7.78 6.42 -5.03
C PHE A 39 6.84 5.83 -6.07
N ILE A 40 5.53 6.02 -5.93
CA ILE A 40 4.53 5.63 -6.92
C ILE A 40 4.79 6.34 -8.25
N PHE A 41 5.06 7.65 -8.24
CA PHE A 41 5.42 8.38 -9.44
C PHE A 41 6.65 7.78 -10.13
N THR A 42 7.72 7.50 -9.38
CA THR A 42 8.92 6.85 -9.93
C THR A 42 8.62 5.46 -10.50
N ALA A 43 7.75 4.69 -9.83
CA ALA A 43 7.34 3.38 -10.34
C ALA A 43 6.51 3.51 -11.63
N ASN A 44 5.61 4.49 -11.72
CA ASN A 44 4.83 4.77 -12.92
C ASN A 44 5.72 5.18 -14.10
N GLU A 45 6.71 6.05 -13.88
CA GLU A 45 7.72 6.40 -14.88
C GLU A 45 8.47 5.16 -15.41
N ALA A 46 8.88 4.26 -14.51
CA ALA A 46 9.55 3.03 -14.90
C ALA A 46 8.63 2.07 -15.68
N ILE A 47 7.35 2.00 -15.32
CA ILE A 47 6.34 1.21 -16.03
C ILE A 47 6.10 1.79 -17.43
N ASP A 48 5.98 3.12 -17.56
CA ASP A 48 5.77 3.77 -18.85
C ASP A 48 6.96 3.53 -19.79
N ILE A 49 8.20 3.65 -19.29
CA ILE A 49 9.42 3.33 -20.04
C ILE A 49 9.42 1.85 -20.46
N ALA A 50 9.04 0.94 -19.56
CA ALA A 50 9.00 -0.49 -19.86
C ALA A 50 7.94 -0.83 -20.91
N ASN A 51 6.79 -0.15 -20.91
CA ASN A 51 5.74 -0.31 -21.94
C ASN A 51 6.24 0.07 -23.35
N GLN A 52 7.22 0.94 -23.45
CA GLN A 52 7.78 1.45 -24.71
C GLN A 52 9.08 0.72 -25.13
N SER A 53 9.54 -0.25 -24.36
CA SER A 53 10.84 -0.92 -24.54
C SER A 53 10.69 -2.43 -24.67
N GLU A 54 11.25 -3.01 -25.73
CA GLU A 54 11.35 -4.46 -25.87
C GLU A 54 12.33 -5.04 -24.84
N GLY A 55 12.01 -6.19 -24.25
CA GLY A 55 12.88 -6.86 -23.27
C GLY A 55 12.93 -6.21 -21.89
N ALA A 56 11.97 -5.34 -21.58
CA ALA A 56 11.89 -4.63 -20.30
C ALA A 56 10.96 -5.30 -19.27
N GLU A 57 10.64 -6.58 -19.45
CA GLU A 57 9.70 -7.34 -18.61
C GLU A 57 10.16 -7.38 -17.15
N GLU A 58 11.45 -7.55 -16.90
CA GLU A 58 11.99 -7.54 -15.53
C GLU A 58 11.82 -6.16 -14.88
N MET A 59 12.10 -5.08 -15.59
CA MET A 59 11.91 -3.71 -15.10
C MET A 59 10.42 -3.45 -14.79
N MET A 60 9.51 -3.87 -15.66
CA MET A 60 8.07 -3.81 -15.46
C MET A 60 7.65 -4.53 -14.17
N GLY A 61 8.08 -5.78 -13.99
CA GLY A 61 7.77 -6.58 -12.81
C GLY A 61 8.31 -5.98 -11.51
N ILE A 62 9.52 -5.45 -11.53
CA ILE A 62 10.15 -4.75 -10.39
C ILE A 62 9.35 -3.49 -10.03
N ALA A 63 9.05 -2.64 -11.02
CA ALA A 63 8.34 -1.38 -10.81
C ALA A 63 6.91 -1.63 -10.26
N LYS A 64 6.18 -2.60 -10.81
CA LYS A 64 4.86 -3.01 -10.31
C LYS A 64 4.91 -3.56 -8.89
N THR A 65 5.95 -4.31 -8.53
CA THR A 65 6.14 -4.80 -7.15
C THR A 65 6.31 -3.63 -6.17
N PHE A 66 7.12 -2.63 -6.50
CA PHE A 66 7.30 -1.45 -5.65
C PHE A 66 6.05 -0.58 -5.58
N ARG A 67 5.31 -0.42 -6.69
CA ARG A 67 4.04 0.31 -6.69
C ARG A 67 3.01 -0.37 -5.79
N ALA A 68 2.87 -1.68 -5.91
CA ALA A 68 1.99 -2.48 -5.05
C ALA A 68 2.37 -2.38 -3.56
N LEU A 69 3.67 -2.41 -3.23
CA LEU A 69 4.15 -2.19 -1.86
C LEU A 69 3.72 -0.83 -1.33
N CYS A 70 3.91 0.23 -2.12
CA CYS A 70 3.55 1.60 -1.72
C CYS A 70 2.04 1.73 -1.47
N TYR A 71 1.21 1.19 -2.37
CA TYR A 71 -0.24 1.22 -2.18
C TYR A 71 -0.73 0.35 -1.04
N LEU A 72 -0.10 -0.81 -0.79
CA LEU A 72 -0.42 -1.65 0.36
C LEU A 72 -0.14 -0.92 1.69
N ASP A 73 0.96 -0.21 1.79
CA ASP A 73 1.28 0.56 2.99
C ASP A 73 0.37 1.79 3.12
N LEU A 74 0.08 2.52 2.03
CA LEU A 74 -0.88 3.63 2.04
C LEU A 74 -2.29 3.17 2.42
N ALA A 75 -2.77 2.06 1.86
CA ALA A 75 -4.07 1.51 2.22
C ALA A 75 -4.17 1.23 3.73
N ARG A 76 -3.12 0.63 4.31
CA ARG A 76 -3.09 0.34 5.75
C ARG A 76 -2.96 1.57 6.64
N LEU A 77 -2.33 2.64 6.16
CA LEU A 77 -2.14 3.89 6.91
C LEU A 77 -3.37 4.80 6.87
N TYR A 78 -4.14 4.76 5.78
CA TYR A 78 -5.22 5.73 5.51
C TYR A 78 -6.61 5.09 5.42
N ASP A 79 -6.74 3.80 5.61
CA ASP A 79 -8.02 3.11 5.77
C ASP A 79 -8.43 3.01 7.25
N ALA A 80 -9.69 2.76 7.50
CA ALA A 80 -10.18 2.44 8.83
C ALA A 80 -9.61 1.09 9.30
N LEU A 81 -9.36 0.98 10.61
CA LEU A 81 -8.92 -0.28 11.20
C LEU A 81 -9.96 -1.40 11.01
N PRO A 82 -9.52 -2.66 10.85
CA PRO A 82 -10.45 -3.80 10.82
C PRO A 82 -11.35 -3.85 12.04
N ALA A 83 -12.57 -4.37 11.86
CA ALA A 83 -13.58 -4.44 12.92
C ALA A 83 -13.12 -5.16 14.20
N LYS A 84 -12.18 -6.10 14.06
CA LYS A 84 -11.60 -6.87 15.18
C LYS A 84 -10.37 -6.23 15.81
N ALA A 85 -9.93 -5.06 15.35
CA ALA A 85 -8.79 -4.37 15.95
C ALA A 85 -9.12 -3.93 17.39
N PRO A 86 -8.26 -4.25 18.37
CA PRO A 86 -8.57 -3.99 19.80
C PRO A 86 -8.59 -2.51 20.17
N GLU A 87 -8.06 -1.64 19.34
CA GLU A 87 -7.92 -0.20 19.59
C GLU A 87 -8.73 0.66 18.62
N ARG A 88 -9.93 0.23 18.32
CA ARG A 88 -10.80 1.00 17.43
C ARG A 88 -11.25 2.30 18.13
N PRO A 89 -11.01 3.49 17.54
CA PRO A 89 -11.33 4.74 18.22
C PRO A 89 -12.84 4.97 18.36
N ALA A 90 -13.23 5.60 19.46
CA ALA A 90 -14.64 5.87 19.80
C ALA A 90 -15.34 6.86 18.85
N TYR A 91 -14.62 7.55 17.96
CA TYR A 91 -15.13 8.54 16.99
C TYR A 91 -15.44 7.97 15.60
N GLU A 92 -15.68 6.67 15.51
CA GLU A 92 -16.03 6.00 14.24
C GLU A 92 -17.25 6.56 13.54
N THR A 93 -18.21 7.08 14.29
CA THR A 93 -19.41 7.67 13.70
C THR A 93 -19.13 8.88 12.81
N GLU A 94 -18.06 9.62 13.06
CA GLU A 94 -17.64 10.73 12.20
C GLU A 94 -16.93 10.26 10.92
N LEU A 95 -16.51 9.00 10.88
CA LEU A 95 -15.78 8.40 9.76
C LEU A 95 -16.68 7.64 8.77
N GLU A 96 -17.99 7.53 9.00
CA GLU A 96 -18.89 6.78 8.12
C GLU A 96 -18.79 7.22 6.64
N ALA A 97 -18.62 8.52 6.38
CA ALA A 97 -18.48 9.05 5.02
C ALA A 97 -17.20 8.61 4.29
N VAL A 98 -16.19 8.15 5.03
CA VAL A 98 -14.89 7.72 4.48
C VAL A 98 -14.55 6.26 4.81
N LYS A 99 -15.46 5.55 5.46
CA LYS A 99 -15.29 4.15 5.83
C LYS A 99 -15.12 3.29 4.59
N GLY A 100 -14.07 2.49 4.60
CA GLY A 100 -13.72 1.64 3.46
C GLY A 100 -13.16 2.37 2.25
N LEU A 101 -12.88 3.68 2.37
CA LEU A 101 -12.11 4.42 1.38
C LEU A 101 -10.63 4.44 1.78
N THR A 102 -9.77 4.16 0.81
CA THR A 102 -8.32 4.16 0.99
C THR A 102 -7.71 5.49 0.51
N VAL A 103 -6.92 5.48 -0.53
CA VAL A 103 -6.30 6.65 -1.16
C VAL A 103 -6.59 6.66 -2.67
N PRO A 104 -6.40 7.78 -3.38
CA PRO A 104 -6.50 7.81 -4.83
C PRO A 104 -5.52 6.84 -5.51
N ILE A 105 -5.90 6.20 -6.61
CA ILE A 105 -4.99 5.45 -7.46
C ILE A 105 -4.48 6.36 -8.58
N VAL A 106 -3.16 6.38 -8.77
CA VAL A 106 -2.47 7.06 -9.88
C VAL A 106 -1.70 6.00 -10.66
N ARG A 107 -2.03 5.85 -11.92
CA ARG A 107 -1.38 4.92 -12.86
C ARG A 107 -0.38 5.67 -13.74
N GLU A 108 0.40 4.94 -14.52
CA GLU A 108 1.34 5.46 -15.51
C GLU A 108 0.68 6.26 -16.63
N ASP A 109 -0.58 5.96 -16.93
CA ASP A 109 -1.39 6.59 -17.98
C ASP A 109 -2.41 7.60 -17.45
N THR A 110 -2.41 7.89 -16.14
CA THR A 110 -3.32 8.87 -15.53
C THR A 110 -3.03 10.28 -16.04
N SER A 111 -3.99 10.89 -16.72
CA SER A 111 -3.87 12.23 -17.27
C SER A 111 -3.88 13.33 -16.18
N MET A 112 -3.41 14.53 -16.53
CA MET A 112 -3.47 15.68 -15.61
C MET A 112 -4.90 16.07 -15.24
N GLU A 113 -5.86 15.92 -16.15
CA GLU A 113 -7.28 16.19 -15.88
C GLU A 113 -7.85 15.19 -14.84
N GLU A 114 -7.50 13.91 -14.97
CA GLU A 114 -7.89 12.89 -13.99
C GLU A 114 -7.25 13.13 -12.62
N LEU A 115 -6.00 13.60 -12.58
CA LEU A 115 -5.33 13.92 -11.31
C LEU A 115 -6.00 15.06 -10.54
N GLU A 116 -6.57 16.06 -11.23
CA GLU A 116 -7.27 17.17 -10.59
C GLU A 116 -8.57 16.73 -9.89
N ASN A 117 -9.17 15.63 -10.33
CA ASN A 117 -10.43 15.08 -9.82
C ASN A 117 -10.31 13.61 -9.40
N ASN A 118 -9.17 13.21 -8.83
CA ASN A 118 -8.90 11.83 -8.45
C ASN A 118 -9.38 11.54 -7.00
N PRO A 119 -10.58 10.98 -6.82
CA PRO A 119 -11.11 10.69 -5.49
C PRO A 119 -10.40 9.49 -4.84
N ARG A 120 -10.59 9.35 -3.54
CA ARG A 120 -10.23 8.13 -2.82
C ARG A 120 -11.05 6.96 -3.34
N VAL A 121 -10.40 5.81 -3.50
CA VAL A 121 -11.05 4.58 -3.98
C VAL A 121 -11.47 3.68 -2.82
N SER A 122 -12.40 2.77 -3.09
CA SER A 122 -12.82 1.76 -2.12
C SER A 122 -11.67 0.79 -1.78
N ARG A 123 -11.77 0.13 -0.63
CA ARG A 123 -10.83 -0.92 -0.24
C ARG A 123 -10.79 -2.04 -1.28
N GLU A 124 -11.95 -2.47 -1.78
CA GLU A 124 -12.03 -3.51 -2.80
C GLU A 124 -11.25 -3.12 -4.07
N GLU A 125 -11.49 -1.93 -4.60
CA GLU A 125 -10.81 -1.42 -5.79
C GLU A 125 -9.29 -1.27 -5.58
N MET A 126 -8.86 -0.75 -4.42
CA MET A 126 -7.45 -0.65 -4.07
C MET A 126 -6.76 -2.01 -4.02
N PHE A 127 -7.34 -2.99 -3.35
CA PHE A 127 -6.71 -4.32 -3.24
C PHE A 127 -6.79 -5.11 -4.54
N LYS A 128 -7.83 -4.92 -5.35
CA LYS A 128 -7.84 -5.41 -6.73
C LYS A 128 -6.64 -4.88 -7.51
N PHE A 129 -6.41 -3.57 -7.49
CA PHE A 129 -5.26 -2.93 -8.15
C PHE A 129 -3.91 -3.45 -7.64
N ILE A 130 -3.74 -3.58 -6.31
CA ILE A 130 -2.53 -4.15 -5.71
C ILE A 130 -2.29 -5.58 -6.21
N PHE A 131 -3.32 -6.42 -6.27
CA PHE A 131 -3.18 -7.79 -6.76
C PHE A 131 -2.96 -7.86 -8.27
N GLU A 132 -3.52 -6.96 -9.07
CA GLU A 132 -3.20 -6.85 -10.50
C GLU A 132 -1.70 -6.62 -10.72
N ASP A 133 -1.10 -5.68 -9.99
CA ASP A 133 0.33 -5.41 -10.06
C ASP A 133 1.17 -6.60 -9.57
N LEU A 134 0.81 -7.21 -8.43
CA LEU A 134 1.55 -8.36 -7.88
C LEU A 134 1.40 -9.62 -8.75
N ASN A 135 0.25 -9.85 -9.40
CA ASN A 135 0.06 -10.98 -10.31
C ASN A 135 0.87 -10.81 -11.59
N THR A 136 0.89 -9.58 -12.13
CA THR A 136 1.73 -9.27 -13.28
C THR A 136 3.21 -9.45 -12.94
N ALA A 137 3.64 -8.92 -11.80
CA ALA A 137 5.02 -9.05 -11.33
C ALA A 137 5.41 -10.52 -11.09
N GLU A 138 4.53 -11.34 -10.50
CA GLU A 138 4.76 -12.79 -10.30
C GLU A 138 5.05 -13.48 -11.63
N THR A 139 4.29 -13.16 -12.67
CA THR A 139 4.47 -13.75 -14.00
C THR A 139 5.78 -13.30 -14.64
N LEU A 140 6.05 -11.98 -14.61
CA LEU A 140 7.23 -11.41 -15.27
C LEU A 140 8.55 -11.77 -14.56
N LEU A 141 8.52 -11.94 -13.24
CA LEU A 141 9.68 -12.23 -12.42
C LEU A 141 9.80 -13.73 -12.04
N ALA A 142 9.02 -14.62 -12.67
CA ALA A 142 8.98 -16.06 -12.33
C ALA A 142 10.37 -16.72 -12.39
N ASN A 143 11.22 -16.31 -13.35
CA ASN A 143 12.58 -16.83 -13.53
C ASN A 143 13.66 -15.80 -13.20
N TYR A 144 13.29 -14.67 -12.63
CA TYR A 144 14.19 -13.58 -12.32
C TYR A 144 14.99 -13.86 -11.04
N THR A 145 16.29 -13.67 -11.10
CA THR A 145 17.16 -13.70 -9.93
C THR A 145 17.71 -12.30 -9.68
N PRO A 146 17.34 -11.63 -8.57
CA PRO A 146 17.79 -10.28 -8.31
C PRO A 146 19.31 -10.22 -8.12
N ALA A 147 19.97 -9.29 -8.82
CA ALA A 147 21.41 -9.07 -8.71
C ALA A 147 21.82 -8.52 -7.33
N THR A 148 20.87 -7.89 -6.62
CA THR A 148 21.12 -7.32 -5.29
C THR A 148 19.89 -7.54 -4.41
N LYS A 149 20.09 -7.53 -3.09
CA LYS A 149 19.01 -7.68 -2.11
C LYS A 149 17.99 -6.52 -2.09
N ASN A 150 18.28 -5.43 -2.80
CA ASN A 150 17.41 -4.27 -2.88
C ASN A 150 16.30 -4.43 -3.95
N LEU A 151 16.45 -5.43 -4.82
CA LEU A 151 15.47 -5.73 -5.86
C LEU A 151 14.54 -6.85 -5.38
N PRO A 152 13.24 -6.80 -5.73
CA PRO A 152 12.29 -7.80 -5.30
C PRO A 152 12.55 -9.13 -6.02
N SER A 153 12.53 -10.22 -5.26
CA SER A 153 12.47 -11.58 -5.78
C SER A 153 11.01 -12.07 -5.81
N LEU A 154 10.79 -13.26 -6.39
CA LEU A 154 9.49 -13.93 -6.34
C LEU A 154 9.00 -14.14 -4.90
N ALA A 155 9.91 -14.46 -3.96
CA ALA A 155 9.59 -14.58 -2.54
C ALA A 155 9.06 -13.26 -1.93
N VAL A 156 9.61 -12.11 -2.35
CA VAL A 156 9.10 -10.79 -1.92
C VAL A 156 7.67 -10.57 -2.42
N ILE A 157 7.37 -10.91 -3.66
CA ILE A 157 6.02 -10.81 -4.23
C ILE A 157 5.03 -11.67 -3.43
N TYR A 158 5.40 -12.91 -3.11
CA TYR A 158 4.59 -13.78 -2.27
C TYR A 158 4.40 -13.23 -0.86
N GLY A 159 5.44 -12.67 -0.26
CA GLY A 159 5.37 -11.99 1.03
C GLY A 159 4.42 -10.78 1.01
N LEU A 160 4.41 -10.01 -0.06
CA LEU A 160 3.47 -8.88 -0.23
C LEU A 160 2.04 -9.35 -0.42
N LYS A 161 1.80 -10.41 -1.21
CA LYS A 161 0.48 -11.03 -1.32
C LYS A 161 -0.01 -11.56 0.03
N ALA A 162 0.86 -12.23 0.79
CA ALA A 162 0.52 -12.70 2.13
C ALA A 162 0.13 -11.54 3.06
N ARG A 163 0.86 -10.43 3.05
CA ARG A 163 0.55 -9.22 3.84
C ARG A 163 -0.79 -8.60 3.42
N ALA A 164 -1.07 -8.53 2.12
CA ALA A 164 -2.32 -7.99 1.59
C ALA A 164 -3.52 -8.82 2.03
N TYR A 165 -3.44 -10.14 1.87
CA TYR A 165 -4.49 -11.06 2.32
C TYR A 165 -4.65 -11.07 3.84
N LEU A 166 -3.55 -10.97 4.60
CA LEU A 166 -3.61 -10.88 6.06
C LEU A 166 -4.40 -9.63 6.52
N TRP A 167 -4.19 -8.50 5.86
CA TRP A 167 -4.95 -7.27 6.12
C TRP A 167 -6.43 -7.45 5.80
N LEU A 168 -6.75 -7.97 4.62
CA LEU A 168 -8.12 -8.24 4.19
C LEU A 168 -8.85 -9.23 5.10
N GLY A 169 -8.13 -10.18 5.69
CA GLY A 169 -8.68 -11.12 6.66
C GLY A 169 -9.29 -10.48 7.91
N GLY A 170 -8.86 -9.27 8.26
CA GLY A 170 -9.42 -8.50 9.38
C GLY A 170 -10.81 -7.88 9.12
N PHE A 171 -11.27 -7.86 7.87
CA PHE A 171 -12.53 -7.27 7.48
C PHE A 171 -13.63 -8.33 7.34
N THR A 172 -14.87 -7.91 7.62
CA THR A 172 -16.07 -8.76 7.55
C THR A 172 -16.94 -8.44 6.33
N GLU A 173 -16.67 -7.35 5.66
CA GLU A 173 -17.35 -6.94 4.43
C GLU A 173 -17.10 -7.97 3.33
N SER A 174 -18.14 -8.29 2.58
CA SER A 174 -18.05 -9.19 1.43
C SER A 174 -17.82 -8.39 0.16
N TYR A 175 -16.75 -8.68 -0.55
CA TYR A 175 -16.42 -8.09 -1.83
C TYR A 175 -16.59 -9.10 -2.97
N ALA A 176 -16.81 -8.57 -4.19
CA ALA A 176 -17.01 -9.42 -5.35
C ALA A 176 -15.69 -9.98 -5.92
N GLU A 177 -14.62 -9.20 -5.87
CA GLU A 177 -13.38 -9.50 -6.57
C GLU A 177 -12.19 -9.81 -5.65
N VAL A 178 -12.25 -9.45 -4.39
CA VAL A 178 -11.19 -9.73 -3.41
C VAL A 178 -11.73 -10.45 -2.19
N PRO A 179 -11.08 -11.51 -1.70
CA PRO A 179 -11.51 -12.25 -0.53
C PRO A 179 -11.25 -11.46 0.76
N THR A 180 -12.12 -11.65 1.74
CA THR A 180 -12.00 -11.09 3.10
C THR A 180 -12.19 -12.20 4.14
N GLY A 181 -12.02 -11.88 5.41
CA GLY A 181 -12.22 -12.81 6.52
C GLY A 181 -11.39 -14.09 6.40
N ASP A 182 -12.01 -15.24 6.72
CA ASP A 182 -11.33 -16.54 6.75
C ASP A 182 -10.75 -16.96 5.39
N ALA A 183 -11.39 -16.60 4.29
CA ALA A 183 -10.88 -16.90 2.95
C ALA A 183 -9.55 -16.17 2.69
N ALA A 184 -9.46 -14.90 3.06
CA ALA A 184 -8.24 -14.12 2.95
C ALA A 184 -7.14 -14.66 3.89
N TYR A 185 -7.46 -15.05 5.11
CA TYR A 185 -6.48 -15.66 6.03
C TYR A 185 -5.88 -16.96 5.49
N ARG A 186 -6.67 -17.80 4.82
CA ARG A 186 -6.15 -19.03 4.18
C ARG A 186 -5.16 -18.69 3.06
N LEU A 187 -5.47 -17.74 2.21
CA LEU A 187 -4.57 -17.28 1.15
C LEU A 187 -3.31 -16.63 1.73
N ALA A 188 -3.43 -15.84 2.81
CA ALA A 188 -2.28 -15.29 3.49
C ALA A 188 -1.31 -16.37 3.96
N ALA A 189 -1.82 -17.46 4.56
CA ALA A 189 -1.00 -18.58 5.00
C ALA A 189 -0.37 -19.35 3.83
N GLU A 190 -1.09 -19.51 2.71
CA GLU A 190 -0.57 -20.14 1.49
C GLU A 190 0.59 -19.35 0.90
N TYR A 191 0.39 -18.05 0.67
CA TYR A 191 1.43 -17.19 0.10
C TYR A 191 2.63 -16.99 1.05
N ALA A 192 2.40 -16.98 2.37
CA ALA A 192 3.49 -16.95 3.34
C ALA A 192 4.38 -18.20 3.23
N ARG A 193 3.81 -19.39 3.00
CA ARG A 193 4.59 -20.60 2.74
C ARG A 193 5.38 -20.51 1.45
N LYS A 194 4.74 -20.09 0.34
CA LYS A 194 5.45 -19.88 -0.93
C LYS A 194 6.59 -18.89 -0.84
N ALA A 195 6.56 -17.95 0.10
CA ALA A 195 7.63 -16.96 0.30
C ALA A 195 8.84 -17.53 1.06
N ILE A 196 8.67 -18.67 1.77
CA ILE A 196 9.71 -19.30 2.60
C ILE A 196 10.36 -20.48 1.87
N ASP A 197 9.58 -21.22 1.08
CA ASP A 197 10.03 -22.39 0.28
C ASP A 197 10.85 -21.96 -0.95
#